data_ab19d16ab7b85f8ed0279d6e0c48e6b0
#
_entry.id   ab19d16ab7b85f8ed0279d6e0c48e6b0
#
_cell.length_a   1.000
_cell.length_b   1.000
_cell.length_c   1.000
_cell.angle_alpha   90.00
_cell.angle_beta   90.00
_cell.angle_gamma   90.00
#
_symmetry.space_group_name_H-M   'P 1'
#
loop_
_entity.id
_entity.type
_entity.pdbx_description
1 polymer ?
#
loop_
_entity_poly.entity_id
_entity_poly.type
_entity_poly.pdbx_seq_one_letter_code
_entity_poly.pdbx_strand_id
1 'polypeptide(L)'
;QDQVYASNFGEGICIHDLETGERRPTVKQDAVDILRVVDALDNIHIYNRAIGPQDVPSQSASMHNAEVAFCYTSKPMHLVSGSPFQTRKMIKMAEIAAGGKEELKRRPRTAFNHTTISPLRVSEEACENAMIVAEAGLPNHILVMVQQGATSPISYAGSVAVHNADFLAFNTLLQCVNKGNPTLYGASACVMDMKKGLSLVAAPEVFVLNAAMARMSKYY
;
A
#
# COMPACT_ATOMS: atom_id res chain seq x y z
N GLN A 1 -2.29 12.02 19.41
CA GLN A 1 -3.23 10.96 19.04
C GLN A 1 -2.51 9.63 19.17
N ASP A 2 -2.86 8.83 20.19
CA ASP A 2 -2.17 7.56 20.50
C ASP A 2 -3.00 6.34 20.04
N GLN A 3 -3.84 6.52 19.03
CA GLN A 3 -4.67 5.44 18.52
C GLN A 3 -3.93 4.69 17.42
N VAL A 4 -3.84 3.35 17.57
CA VAL A 4 -3.24 2.43 16.61
C VAL A 4 -4.35 1.74 15.83
N TYR A 5 -4.26 1.77 14.53
CA TYR A 5 -5.18 1.09 13.63
C TYR A 5 -4.49 -0.12 13.00
N ALA A 6 -5.13 -1.28 13.04
CA ALA A 6 -4.63 -2.49 12.40
C ALA A 6 -5.19 -2.65 10.98
N SER A 7 -4.40 -3.22 10.10
CA SER A 7 -4.82 -3.66 8.77
C SER A 7 -4.51 -5.14 8.57
N ASN A 8 -5.19 -5.78 7.63
CA ASN A 8 -4.73 -7.08 7.16
C ASN A 8 -3.42 -6.93 6.40
N PHE A 9 -2.65 -8.03 6.33
CA PHE A 9 -1.47 -8.11 5.49
C PHE A 9 -1.86 -8.49 4.05
N GLY A 10 -1.09 -8.12 3.08
CA GLY A 10 -1.15 -8.50 1.65
C GLY A 10 0.26 -8.55 1.10
N GLU A 11 0.53 -9.18 0.01
CA GLU A 11 -0.36 -9.58 -1.07
C GLU A 11 -0.02 -11.04 -1.43
N GLY A 12 -0.99 -11.96 -1.30
CA GLY A 12 -0.81 -13.36 -1.65
C GLY A 12 -1.11 -13.64 -3.12
N ILE A 13 -0.33 -14.51 -3.74
CA ILE A 13 -0.59 -15.05 -5.09
C ILE A 13 -1.02 -16.52 -5.05
N CYS A 14 -0.93 -17.12 -3.88
CA CYS A 14 -1.37 -18.49 -3.61
C CYS A 14 -2.12 -18.51 -2.27
N ILE A 15 -3.02 -19.45 -2.14
CA ILE A 15 -3.78 -19.74 -0.93
C ILE A 15 -3.73 -21.24 -0.64
N HIS A 16 -3.81 -21.62 0.63
CA HIS A 16 -4.11 -22.99 1.01
C HIS A 16 -5.62 -23.13 1.15
N ASP A 17 -6.19 -24.03 0.38
CA ASP A 17 -7.61 -24.34 0.45
C ASP A 17 -7.95 -24.89 1.84
N LEU A 18 -9.01 -24.36 2.46
CA LEU A 18 -9.33 -24.70 3.85
C LEU A 18 -9.90 -26.13 4.02
N GLU A 19 -10.49 -26.69 2.97
CA GLU A 19 -11.08 -28.02 3.03
C GLU A 19 -10.08 -29.10 2.65
N THR A 20 -9.30 -28.87 1.61
CA THR A 20 -8.36 -29.86 1.08
C THR A 20 -6.94 -29.72 1.63
N GLY A 21 -6.58 -28.56 2.15
CA GLY A 21 -5.21 -28.20 2.55
C GLY A 21 -4.26 -27.98 1.36
N GLU A 22 -4.72 -28.15 0.12
CA GLU A 22 -3.89 -28.00 -1.06
C GLU A 22 -3.56 -26.54 -1.36
N ARG A 23 -2.33 -26.31 -1.81
CA ARG A 23 -1.91 -24.98 -2.27
C ARG A 23 -2.38 -24.76 -3.71
N ARG A 24 -3.13 -23.71 -3.92
CA ARG A 24 -3.61 -23.30 -5.25
C ARG A 24 -3.39 -21.81 -5.53
N PRO A 25 -3.38 -21.38 -6.79
CA PRO A 25 -3.44 -19.97 -7.16
C PRO A 25 -4.67 -19.29 -6.56
N THR A 26 -4.56 -18.00 -6.25
CA THR A 26 -5.68 -17.18 -5.77
C THR A 26 -6.62 -16.82 -6.91
N VAL A 27 -7.92 -16.80 -6.62
CA VAL A 27 -8.97 -16.37 -7.54
C VAL A 27 -9.71 -15.16 -6.97
N LYS A 28 -10.47 -14.44 -7.79
CA LYS A 28 -11.23 -13.25 -7.38
C LYS A 28 -12.19 -13.53 -6.22
N GLN A 29 -12.76 -14.74 -6.16
CA GLN A 29 -13.64 -15.15 -5.06
C GLN A 29 -12.90 -15.16 -3.71
N ASP A 30 -11.63 -15.58 -3.69
CA ASP A 30 -10.84 -15.54 -2.46
C ASP A 30 -10.70 -14.12 -1.90
N ALA A 31 -10.57 -13.12 -2.78
CA ALA A 31 -10.56 -11.72 -2.35
C ALA A 31 -11.87 -11.31 -1.68
N VAL A 32 -13.00 -11.75 -2.21
CA VAL A 32 -14.33 -11.50 -1.62
C VAL A 32 -14.44 -12.14 -0.25
N ASP A 33 -14.03 -13.40 -0.12
CA ASP A 33 -14.18 -14.18 1.13
C ASP A 33 -13.26 -13.63 2.22
N ILE A 34 -12.00 -13.32 1.89
CA ILE A 34 -11.08 -12.66 2.82
C ILE A 34 -11.63 -11.30 3.25
N LEU A 35 -12.18 -10.53 2.32
CA LEU A 35 -12.69 -9.20 2.63
C LEU A 35 -13.91 -9.23 3.53
N ARG A 36 -14.81 -10.21 3.37
CA ARG A 36 -15.94 -10.43 4.28
C ARG A 36 -15.47 -10.71 5.70
N VAL A 37 -14.43 -11.53 5.86
CA VAL A 37 -13.81 -11.79 7.17
C VAL A 37 -13.20 -10.51 7.74
N VAL A 38 -12.43 -9.78 6.94
CA VAL A 38 -11.82 -8.49 7.35
C VAL A 38 -12.90 -7.49 7.77
N ASP A 39 -13.99 -7.39 7.02
CA ASP A 39 -15.08 -6.44 7.32
C ASP A 39 -15.79 -6.78 8.62
N ALA A 40 -15.96 -8.08 8.93
CA ALA A 40 -16.60 -8.57 10.15
C ALA A 40 -15.74 -8.45 11.42
N LEU A 41 -14.42 -8.23 11.29
CA LEU A 41 -13.50 -8.16 12.43
C LEU A 41 -13.32 -6.71 12.93
N ASP A 42 -13.84 -6.36 14.09
CA ASP A 42 -13.78 -5.01 14.67
C ASP A 42 -12.34 -4.49 14.86
N ASN A 43 -11.39 -5.38 15.15
CA ASN A 43 -9.99 -5.02 15.39
C ASN A 43 -9.16 -4.85 14.13
N ILE A 44 -9.71 -5.09 12.94
CA ILE A 44 -9.10 -4.74 11.67
C ILE A 44 -9.81 -3.50 11.12
N HIS A 45 -9.10 -2.40 11.04
CA HIS A 45 -9.66 -1.08 10.76
C HIS A 45 -9.53 -0.66 9.30
N ILE A 46 -8.50 -1.17 8.61
CA ILE A 46 -8.13 -0.78 7.25
C ILE A 46 -7.96 -2.04 6.41
N TYR A 47 -8.56 -2.05 5.23
CA TYR A 47 -8.34 -3.12 4.25
C TYR A 47 -7.13 -2.81 3.36
N ASN A 48 -6.17 -3.72 3.34
CA ASN A 48 -5.13 -3.80 2.32
C ASN A 48 -5.46 -4.89 1.32
N ARG A 49 -5.08 -4.73 0.06
CA ARG A 49 -5.21 -5.75 -0.98
C ARG A 49 -4.62 -7.08 -0.50
N ALA A 50 -5.48 -8.04 -0.14
CA ALA A 50 -5.07 -9.29 0.49
C ALA A 50 -4.42 -10.25 -0.49
N ILE A 51 -4.91 -10.29 -1.74
CA ILE A 51 -4.45 -11.22 -2.79
C ILE A 51 -4.40 -10.56 -4.17
N GLY A 52 -3.62 -11.15 -5.08
CA GLY A 52 -3.67 -10.87 -6.51
C GLY A 52 -4.42 -11.99 -7.24
N PRO A 53 -5.65 -11.76 -7.77
CA PRO A 53 -6.42 -12.79 -8.44
C PRO A 53 -5.74 -13.25 -9.73
N GLN A 54 -5.64 -14.56 -9.92
CA GLN A 54 -4.98 -15.17 -11.08
C GLN A 54 -5.98 -15.63 -12.16
N ASP A 55 -7.27 -15.58 -11.89
CA ASP A 55 -8.39 -15.95 -12.76
C ASP A 55 -8.94 -14.79 -13.61
N VAL A 56 -8.33 -13.61 -13.50
CA VAL A 56 -8.68 -12.41 -14.28
C VAL A 56 -7.49 -11.95 -15.12
N PRO A 57 -7.71 -11.23 -16.24
CA PRO A 57 -6.61 -10.68 -17.01
C PRO A 57 -5.70 -9.79 -16.16
N SER A 58 -4.39 -10.00 -16.21
CA SER A 58 -3.40 -9.27 -15.39
C SER A 58 -3.51 -7.75 -15.54
N GLN A 59 -3.84 -7.28 -16.75
CA GLN A 59 -4.03 -5.85 -17.05
C GLN A 59 -5.25 -5.23 -16.34
N SER A 60 -6.18 -6.03 -15.83
CA SER A 60 -7.37 -5.56 -15.10
C SER A 60 -7.42 -6.02 -13.64
N ALA A 61 -6.46 -6.81 -13.18
CA ALA A 61 -6.48 -7.42 -11.85
C ALA A 61 -6.61 -6.39 -10.72
N SER A 62 -5.93 -5.24 -10.81
CA SER A 62 -6.06 -4.16 -9.81
C SER A 62 -7.46 -3.56 -9.80
N MET A 63 -8.12 -3.44 -10.94
CA MET A 63 -9.50 -2.94 -11.02
C MET A 63 -10.50 -3.95 -10.43
N HIS A 64 -10.29 -5.26 -10.64
CA HIS A 64 -11.09 -6.30 -9.99
C HIS A 64 -10.94 -6.29 -8.47
N ASN A 65 -9.72 -6.06 -7.96
CA ASN A 65 -9.51 -5.88 -6.53
C ASN A 65 -10.21 -4.62 -5.98
N ALA A 66 -10.17 -3.52 -6.73
CA ALA A 66 -10.87 -2.30 -6.35
C ALA A 66 -12.39 -2.49 -6.33
N GLU A 67 -12.96 -3.17 -7.34
CA GLU A 67 -14.38 -3.53 -7.38
C GLU A 67 -14.78 -4.33 -6.14
N VAL A 68 -14.03 -5.39 -5.81
CA VAL A 68 -14.28 -6.20 -4.61
C VAL A 68 -14.24 -5.31 -3.36
N ALA A 69 -13.23 -4.44 -3.23
CA ALA A 69 -13.09 -3.56 -2.09
C ALA A 69 -14.28 -2.58 -1.96
N PHE A 70 -14.73 -1.98 -3.05
CA PHE A 70 -15.88 -1.06 -3.01
C PHE A 70 -17.21 -1.75 -2.73
N CYS A 71 -17.37 -3.01 -3.14
CA CYS A 71 -18.63 -3.74 -2.99
C CYS A 71 -18.79 -4.45 -1.63
N TYR A 72 -17.69 -4.86 -0.99
CA TYR A 72 -17.76 -5.79 0.15
C TYR A 72 -17.19 -5.27 1.46
N THR A 73 -16.71 -4.01 1.53
CA THR A 73 -16.34 -3.42 2.83
C THR A 73 -16.79 -1.97 2.97
N SER A 74 -17.13 -1.60 4.19
CA SER A 74 -17.33 -0.21 4.59
C SER A 74 -16.06 0.46 5.15
N LYS A 75 -14.97 -0.30 5.35
CA LYS A 75 -13.73 0.17 5.95
C LYS A 75 -12.88 1.00 4.97
N PRO A 76 -12.02 1.90 5.49
CA PRO A 76 -10.98 2.52 4.67
C PRO A 76 -10.10 1.47 4.00
N MET A 77 -9.60 1.79 2.82
CA MET A 77 -8.84 0.83 2.02
C MET A 77 -7.60 1.43 1.36
N HIS A 78 -6.57 0.61 1.19
CA HIS A 78 -5.41 0.92 0.37
C HIS A 78 -5.53 0.18 -0.97
N LEU A 79 -5.51 0.93 -2.05
CA LEU A 79 -5.54 0.42 -3.42
C LEU A 79 -4.17 0.53 -4.07
N VAL A 80 -3.87 -0.38 -4.98
CA VAL A 80 -2.66 -0.38 -5.79
C VAL A 80 -3.07 -0.44 -7.26
N SER A 81 -2.55 0.46 -8.06
CA SER A 81 -2.75 0.48 -9.51
C SER A 81 -1.44 0.14 -10.24
N GLY A 82 -1.55 -0.50 -11.37
CA GLY A 82 -0.41 -0.86 -12.21
C GLY A 82 -0.19 0.09 -13.41
N SER A 83 -1.06 1.08 -13.61
CA SER A 83 -0.90 2.04 -14.70
C SER A 83 -1.73 3.30 -14.52
N PRO A 84 -1.39 4.42 -15.18
CA PRO A 84 -2.18 5.65 -15.18
C PRO A 84 -3.63 5.46 -15.64
N PHE A 85 -3.85 4.57 -16.59
CA PHE A 85 -5.20 4.21 -17.04
C PHE A 85 -6.01 3.57 -15.91
N GLN A 86 -5.44 2.56 -15.24
CA GLN A 86 -6.10 1.88 -14.11
C GLN A 86 -6.36 2.87 -12.97
N THR A 87 -5.39 3.72 -12.62
CA THR A 87 -5.55 4.74 -11.58
C THR A 87 -6.75 5.62 -11.84
N ARG A 88 -6.89 6.17 -13.06
CA ARG A 88 -8.04 6.99 -13.43
C ARG A 88 -9.38 6.24 -13.33
N LYS A 89 -9.40 4.97 -13.74
CA LYS A 89 -10.60 4.13 -13.66
C LYS A 89 -10.97 3.82 -12.21
N MET A 90 -9.99 3.49 -11.37
CA MET A 90 -10.20 3.20 -9.95
C MET A 90 -10.66 4.45 -9.18
N ILE A 91 -10.14 5.64 -9.50
CA ILE A 91 -10.67 6.91 -8.97
C ILE A 91 -12.14 7.09 -9.37
N LYS A 92 -12.49 6.79 -10.62
CA LYS A 92 -13.88 6.87 -11.06
C LYS A 92 -14.81 5.88 -10.34
N MET A 93 -14.34 4.67 -10.08
CA MET A 93 -15.04 3.69 -9.25
C MET A 93 -15.23 4.21 -7.81
N ALA A 94 -14.18 4.82 -7.23
CA ALA A 94 -14.27 5.44 -5.91
C ALA A 94 -15.27 6.59 -5.86
N GLU A 95 -15.34 7.44 -6.89
CA GLU A 95 -16.34 8.51 -7.01
C GLU A 95 -17.76 7.95 -7.01
N ILE A 96 -18.01 6.88 -7.78
CA ILE A 96 -19.32 6.22 -7.84
C ILE A 96 -19.69 5.64 -6.47
N ALA A 97 -18.76 4.91 -5.85
CA ALA A 97 -18.98 4.30 -4.54
C ALA A 97 -19.19 5.33 -3.41
N ALA A 98 -18.61 6.51 -3.53
CA ALA A 98 -18.78 7.60 -2.58
C ALA A 98 -20.06 8.43 -2.79
N GLY A 99 -20.74 8.26 -3.92
CA GLY A 99 -21.90 9.09 -4.29
C GLY A 99 -21.53 10.41 -4.99
N GLY A 100 -20.29 10.56 -5.44
CA GLY A 100 -19.80 11.69 -6.22
C GLY A 100 -18.40 12.16 -5.86
N LYS A 101 -17.82 12.97 -6.74
CA LYS A 101 -16.46 13.48 -6.61
C LYS A 101 -16.24 14.32 -5.35
N GLU A 102 -17.17 15.21 -5.04
CA GLU A 102 -17.06 16.12 -3.89
C GLU A 102 -17.21 15.34 -2.57
N GLU A 103 -18.08 14.34 -2.52
CA GLU A 103 -18.21 13.48 -1.35
C GLU A 103 -16.97 12.62 -1.12
N LEU A 104 -16.37 12.09 -2.20
CA LEU A 104 -15.10 11.36 -2.12
C LEU A 104 -13.98 12.23 -1.55
N LYS A 105 -13.87 13.50 -1.98
CA LYS A 105 -12.89 14.44 -1.43
C LYS A 105 -13.14 14.79 0.03
N ARG A 106 -14.40 14.96 0.41
CA ARG A 106 -14.79 15.30 1.77
C ARG A 106 -14.51 14.18 2.75
N ARG A 107 -14.70 12.94 2.34
CA ARG A 107 -14.52 11.72 3.14
C ARG A 107 -13.81 10.62 2.33
N PRO A 108 -12.52 10.77 2.06
CA PRO A 108 -11.79 9.78 1.29
C PRO A 108 -11.66 8.48 2.11
N ARG A 109 -12.25 7.40 1.60
CA ARG A 109 -12.12 6.05 2.17
C ARG A 109 -11.02 5.24 1.50
N THR A 110 -10.38 5.83 0.51
CA THR A 110 -9.41 5.16 -0.34
C THR A 110 -8.11 5.95 -0.36
N ALA A 111 -7.00 5.30 -0.02
CA ALA A 111 -5.65 5.79 -0.29
C ALA A 111 -5.02 4.93 -1.38
N PHE A 112 -4.24 5.56 -2.26
CA PHE A 112 -3.51 4.84 -3.31
C PHE A 112 -2.07 4.62 -2.87
N ASN A 113 -1.62 3.36 -2.94
CA ASN A 113 -0.29 2.96 -2.53
C ASN A 113 0.69 3.06 -3.71
N HIS A 114 1.79 3.75 -3.47
CA HIS A 114 2.90 3.91 -4.41
C HIS A 114 4.20 3.55 -3.71
N THR A 115 5.08 2.83 -4.42
CA THR A 115 6.37 2.41 -3.87
C THR A 115 7.53 3.15 -4.53
N THR A 116 8.54 3.44 -3.74
CA THR A 116 9.84 3.90 -4.24
C THR A 116 10.72 2.71 -4.61
N ILE A 117 11.78 2.96 -5.37
CA ILE A 117 12.85 2.01 -5.65
C ILE A 117 14.09 2.48 -4.86
N SER A 118 14.19 2.04 -3.61
CA SER A 118 15.31 2.43 -2.74
C SER A 118 16.66 1.89 -3.27
N PRO A 119 17.74 2.69 -3.21
CA PRO A 119 17.78 4.05 -2.70
C PRO A 119 17.47 5.10 -3.77
N LEU A 120 16.77 6.14 -3.39
CA LEU A 120 16.66 7.44 -4.07
C LEU A 120 16.16 7.39 -5.52
N ARG A 121 15.25 6.44 -5.83
CA ARG A 121 14.61 6.33 -7.13
C ARG A 121 13.12 6.11 -7.02
N VAL A 122 12.39 6.61 -8.00
CA VAL A 122 10.96 6.32 -8.21
C VAL A 122 10.79 6.02 -9.71
N SER A 123 9.95 5.05 -10.05
CA SER A 123 9.64 4.78 -11.45
C SER A 123 8.74 5.87 -12.04
N GLU A 124 8.85 6.10 -13.33
CA GLU A 124 7.98 7.03 -14.07
C GLU A 124 6.50 6.70 -13.83
N GLU A 125 6.14 5.43 -13.95
CA GLU A 125 4.78 4.96 -13.73
C GLU A 125 4.26 5.26 -12.31
N ALA A 126 5.10 5.07 -11.27
CA ALA A 126 4.71 5.40 -9.90
C ALA A 126 4.52 6.92 -9.72
N CYS A 127 5.37 7.74 -10.35
CA CYS A 127 5.21 9.20 -10.36
C CYS A 127 3.90 9.61 -11.02
N GLU A 128 3.62 9.10 -12.23
CA GLU A 128 2.40 9.43 -12.96
C GLU A 128 1.14 9.02 -12.20
N ASN A 129 1.11 7.79 -11.66
CA ASN A 129 0.01 7.30 -10.87
C ASN A 129 -0.25 8.19 -9.64
N ALA A 130 0.81 8.53 -8.91
CA ALA A 130 0.70 9.35 -7.70
C ALA A 130 0.29 10.79 -8.01
N MET A 131 0.76 11.37 -9.12
CA MET A 131 0.34 12.70 -9.58
C MET A 131 -1.15 12.74 -9.92
N ILE A 132 -1.67 11.72 -10.62
CA ILE A 132 -3.11 11.60 -10.93
C ILE A 132 -3.95 11.56 -9.64
N VAL A 133 -3.49 10.82 -8.63
CA VAL A 133 -4.16 10.74 -7.32
C VAL A 133 -4.11 12.09 -6.60
N ALA A 134 -2.96 12.77 -6.62
CA ALA A 134 -2.79 14.10 -6.03
C ALA A 134 -3.66 15.16 -6.72
N GLU A 135 -3.76 15.16 -8.07
CA GLU A 135 -4.67 16.04 -8.83
C GLU A 135 -6.14 15.80 -8.47
N ALA A 136 -6.50 14.55 -8.18
CA ALA A 136 -7.85 14.21 -7.71
C ALA A 136 -8.10 14.66 -6.25
N GLY A 137 -7.07 15.07 -5.51
CA GLY A 137 -7.17 15.46 -4.10
C GLY A 137 -7.34 14.28 -3.14
N LEU A 138 -6.92 13.08 -3.56
CA LEU A 138 -7.03 11.87 -2.77
C LEU A 138 -5.73 11.56 -2.02
N PRO A 139 -5.81 10.80 -0.91
CA PRO A 139 -4.63 10.41 -0.15
C PRO A 139 -3.67 9.53 -0.95
N ASN A 140 -2.40 9.88 -0.95
CA ASN A 140 -1.30 9.07 -1.44
C ASN A 140 -0.63 8.34 -0.26
N HIS A 141 -0.52 7.02 -0.33
CA HIS A 141 0.28 6.23 0.60
C HIS A 141 1.63 5.95 -0.04
N ILE A 142 2.66 6.64 0.40
CA ILE A 142 4.03 6.45 -0.09
C ILE A 142 4.67 5.37 0.75
N LEU A 143 4.78 4.15 0.19
CA LEU A 143 5.39 3.00 0.86
C LEU A 143 6.85 2.88 0.45
N VAL A 144 7.76 3.16 1.36
CA VAL A 144 9.20 3.01 1.15
C VAL A 144 9.66 1.67 1.71
N MET A 145 10.36 0.89 0.89
CA MET A 145 10.80 -0.47 1.21
C MET A 145 12.33 -0.56 1.20
N VAL A 146 12.99 0.02 2.21
CA VAL A 146 14.44 -0.12 2.35
C VAL A 146 14.81 -1.51 2.86
N GLN A 147 15.88 -2.06 2.31
CA GLN A 147 16.45 -3.32 2.72
C GLN A 147 17.83 -3.08 3.37
N GLN A 148 17.89 -3.18 4.69
CA GLN A 148 19.11 -2.95 5.47
C GLN A 148 20.20 -3.93 5.04
N GLY A 149 21.36 -3.39 4.68
CA GLY A 149 22.49 -4.17 4.17
C GLY A 149 22.46 -4.44 2.68
N ALA A 150 21.40 -4.05 1.94
CA ALA A 150 21.33 -4.18 0.49
C ALA A 150 21.01 -2.85 -0.18
N THR A 151 19.76 -2.34 -0.07
CA THR A 151 19.35 -1.06 -0.66
C THR A 151 19.45 0.12 0.30
N SER A 152 19.91 -0.13 1.50
CA SER A 152 20.25 0.90 2.49
C SER A 152 21.45 0.45 3.34
N PRO A 153 22.13 1.40 4.05
CA PRO A 153 23.24 1.07 4.92
C PRO A 153 22.86 0.03 5.99
N ILE A 154 23.84 -0.72 6.47
CA ILE A 154 23.63 -1.72 7.53
C ILE A 154 23.29 -1.10 8.89
N SER A 155 23.60 0.17 9.11
CA SER A 155 23.24 0.88 10.34
C SER A 155 21.77 1.27 10.35
N TYR A 156 21.10 1.16 11.50
CA TYR A 156 19.72 1.58 11.67
C TYR A 156 19.52 3.06 11.27
N ALA A 157 20.36 3.94 11.78
CA ALA A 157 20.29 5.37 11.45
C ALA A 157 20.43 5.64 9.94
N GLY A 158 21.35 4.95 9.27
CA GLY A 158 21.54 5.04 7.83
C GLY A 158 20.33 4.55 7.04
N SER A 159 19.73 3.43 7.45
CA SER A 159 18.51 2.92 6.81
C SER A 159 17.32 3.87 6.99
N VAL A 160 17.14 4.44 8.18
CA VAL A 160 16.10 5.45 8.46
C VAL A 160 16.34 6.72 7.66
N ALA A 161 17.59 7.17 7.51
CA ALA A 161 17.92 8.35 6.71
C ALA A 161 17.58 8.16 5.22
N VAL A 162 17.93 7.00 4.63
CA VAL A 162 17.60 6.69 3.22
C VAL A 162 16.09 6.60 3.05
N HIS A 163 15.39 5.88 3.94
CA HIS A 163 13.94 5.79 3.92
C HIS A 163 13.28 7.17 3.93
N ASN A 164 13.72 8.02 4.87
CA ASN A 164 13.17 9.37 5.02
C ASN A 164 13.45 10.25 3.78
N ALA A 165 14.63 10.13 3.19
CA ALA A 165 14.97 10.86 1.96
C ALA A 165 14.09 10.41 0.77
N ASP A 166 13.88 9.10 0.60
CA ASP A 166 12.98 8.56 -0.43
C ASP A 166 11.54 9.08 -0.26
N PHE A 167 11.03 9.04 0.98
CA PHE A 167 9.70 9.56 1.28
C PHE A 167 9.58 11.05 1.00
N LEU A 168 10.49 11.87 1.52
CA LEU A 168 10.44 13.32 1.38
C LEU A 168 10.56 13.76 -0.07
N ALA A 169 11.43 13.12 -0.86
CA ALA A 169 11.57 13.41 -2.27
C ALA A 169 10.26 13.15 -3.03
N PHE A 170 9.64 12.00 -2.81
CA PHE A 170 8.39 11.67 -3.48
C PHE A 170 7.22 12.54 -2.97
N ASN A 171 7.14 12.81 -1.68
CA ASN A 171 6.14 13.71 -1.13
C ASN A 171 6.28 15.13 -1.67
N THR A 172 7.51 15.63 -1.86
CA THR A 172 7.75 16.94 -2.45
C THR A 172 7.16 17.05 -3.85
N LEU A 173 7.34 16.01 -4.69
CA LEU A 173 6.71 15.95 -6.01
C LEU A 173 5.18 16.10 -5.89
N LEU A 174 4.55 15.38 -4.98
CA LEU A 174 3.08 15.43 -4.80
C LEU A 174 2.61 16.79 -4.30
N GLN A 175 3.37 17.43 -3.41
CA GLN A 175 3.06 18.78 -2.92
C GLN A 175 3.26 19.85 -4.01
N CYS A 176 4.14 19.64 -4.97
CA CYS A 176 4.26 20.50 -6.15
C CYS A 176 3.06 20.37 -7.11
N VAL A 177 2.47 19.18 -7.20
CA VAL A 177 1.28 18.93 -8.02
C VAL A 177 0.02 19.49 -7.36
N ASN A 178 -0.16 19.22 -6.07
CA ASN A 178 -1.31 19.69 -5.30
C ASN A 178 -0.87 19.99 -3.86
N LYS A 179 -0.64 21.27 -3.57
CA LYS A 179 -0.23 21.74 -2.23
C LYS A 179 -1.26 21.36 -1.17
N GLY A 180 -0.82 20.66 -0.13
CA GLY A 180 -1.68 20.15 0.94
C GLY A 180 -2.29 18.78 0.64
N ASN A 181 -1.87 18.10 -0.43
CA ASN A 181 -2.33 16.75 -0.71
C ASN A 181 -2.04 15.82 0.49
N PRO A 182 -3.04 15.09 1.00
CA PRO A 182 -2.83 14.16 2.10
C PRO A 182 -1.87 13.04 1.71
N THR A 183 -0.86 12.81 2.54
CA THR A 183 0.09 11.71 2.33
C THR A 183 0.23 10.86 3.60
N LEU A 184 0.35 9.55 3.41
CA LEU A 184 0.64 8.61 4.49
C LEU A 184 2.12 8.20 4.39
N TYR A 185 2.82 8.34 5.51
CA TYR A 185 4.21 7.93 5.65
C TYR A 185 4.29 6.42 5.81
N GLY A 186 4.53 5.70 4.73
CA GLY A 186 4.55 4.25 4.71
C GLY A 186 5.96 3.68 4.87
N ALA A 187 6.08 2.61 5.65
CA ALA A 187 7.33 1.88 5.83
C ALA A 187 7.10 0.38 5.78
N SER A 188 7.92 -0.31 4.99
CA SER A 188 8.00 -1.77 4.96
C SER A 188 9.48 -2.16 4.85
N ALA A 189 10.25 -1.82 5.89
CA ALA A 189 11.67 -2.17 5.94
C ALA A 189 11.87 -3.67 6.11
N CYS A 190 12.96 -4.18 5.57
CA CYS A 190 13.42 -5.54 5.81
C CYS A 190 14.95 -5.57 5.98
N VAL A 191 15.48 -6.72 6.34
CA VAL A 191 16.92 -6.93 6.55
C VAL A 191 17.41 -7.99 5.58
N MET A 192 18.58 -7.77 4.98
CA MET A 192 19.17 -8.74 4.09
C MET A 192 19.96 -9.80 4.88
N ASP A 193 19.63 -11.07 4.71
CA ASP A 193 20.55 -12.15 5.03
C ASP A 193 21.61 -12.21 3.94
N MET A 194 22.76 -11.59 4.21
CA MET A 194 23.86 -11.49 3.25
C MET A 194 24.42 -12.86 2.84
N LYS A 195 24.30 -13.88 3.70
CA LYS A 195 24.81 -15.22 3.44
C LYS A 195 23.90 -16.00 2.49
N LYS A 196 22.59 -15.81 2.61
CA LYS A 196 21.58 -16.53 1.82
C LYS A 196 21.03 -15.72 0.67
N GLY A 197 21.28 -14.42 0.63
CA GLY A 197 20.68 -13.51 -0.34
C GLY A 197 19.16 -13.36 -0.19
N LEU A 198 18.63 -13.53 1.03
CA LEU A 198 17.20 -13.51 1.31
C LEU A 198 16.79 -12.27 2.10
N SER A 199 15.64 -11.74 1.78
CA SER A 199 15.00 -10.66 2.52
C SER A 199 14.27 -11.21 3.74
N LEU A 200 14.69 -10.79 4.93
CA LEU A 200 14.07 -11.17 6.21
C LEU A 200 13.02 -10.14 6.58
N VAL A 201 11.75 -10.50 6.44
CA VAL A 201 10.60 -9.60 6.71
C VAL A 201 10.07 -9.69 8.15
N ALA A 202 10.52 -10.66 8.93
CA ALA A 202 10.09 -10.90 10.32
C ALA A 202 11.27 -11.02 11.31
N ALA A 203 12.46 -10.53 10.94
CA ALA A 203 13.58 -10.45 11.84
C ALA A 203 13.35 -9.40 12.94
N PRO A 204 13.86 -9.57 14.17
CA PRO A 204 13.71 -8.57 15.24
C PRO A 204 14.15 -7.16 14.83
N GLU A 205 15.19 -7.05 14.02
CA GLU A 205 15.70 -5.79 13.48
C GLU A 205 14.66 -5.02 12.64
N VAL A 206 13.78 -5.74 11.94
CA VAL A 206 12.71 -5.15 11.13
C VAL A 206 11.73 -4.39 12.02
N PHE A 207 11.39 -4.92 13.19
CA PHE A 207 10.50 -4.24 14.13
C PHE A 207 11.13 -2.95 14.66
N VAL A 208 12.44 -2.96 14.97
CA VAL A 208 13.18 -1.77 15.41
C VAL A 208 13.19 -0.71 14.31
N LEU A 209 13.47 -1.10 13.05
CA LEU A 209 13.46 -0.19 11.90
C LEU A 209 12.09 0.44 11.69
N ASN A 210 11.05 -0.37 11.61
CA ASN A 210 9.69 0.12 11.38
C ASN A 210 9.20 1.01 12.53
N ALA A 211 9.55 0.70 13.78
CA ALA A 211 9.26 1.56 14.92
C ALA A 211 9.98 2.92 14.84
N ALA A 212 11.25 2.93 14.41
CA ALA A 212 11.99 4.16 14.18
C ALA A 212 11.38 5.01 13.05
N MET A 213 10.95 4.39 11.95
CA MET A 213 10.27 5.06 10.84
C MET A 213 8.90 5.59 11.25
N ALA A 214 8.14 4.83 12.06
CA ALA A 214 6.89 5.32 12.64
C ALA A 214 7.12 6.50 13.59
N ARG A 215 8.25 6.55 14.28
CA ARG A 215 8.64 7.73 15.09
C ARG A 215 8.97 8.92 14.19
N MET A 216 9.65 8.70 13.06
CA MET A 216 9.93 9.76 12.07
C MET A 216 8.65 10.35 11.49
N SER A 217 7.63 9.54 11.21
CA SER A 217 6.35 10.05 10.68
C SER A 217 5.63 10.99 11.63
N LYS A 218 5.87 10.87 12.95
CA LYS A 218 5.31 11.77 13.97
C LYS A 218 6.06 13.11 14.08
N TYR A 219 7.20 13.24 13.42
CA TYR A 219 7.99 14.46 13.40
C TYR A 219 7.47 15.47 12.38
N TYR A 220 6.85 14.97 11.29
CA TYR A 220 6.23 15.78 10.23
C TYR A 220 4.71 15.91 10.42
#